data_f7df333ad44782ab8a301d2f09f30062
#
_entry.id   f7df333ad44782ab8a301d2f09f30062
#
_cell.length_a   1.000
_cell.length_b   1.000
_cell.length_c   1.000
_cell.angle_alpha   90.00
_cell.angle_beta   90.00
_cell.angle_gamma   90.00
#
_symmetry.space_group_name_H-M   'P 1'
#
loop_
_entity.id
_entity.type
_entity.pdbx_description
1 polymer ?
#
loop_
_entity_poly.entity_id
_entity_poly.type
_entity_poly.pdbx_seq_one_letter_code
_entity_poly.pdbx_strand_id
1 'polypeptide(L)'
;MKNKISMDYDSTLSRKDVQKYAKELVDNGYEVWIVTSRCSDEYALSKGWHWVENQNQKLYEVAELVGIPRERIEFTNHVDKIEFLKDKEFIFHLDDDVDELIAIMESGDSCKQVNVDHFEWLESCEKILKNCK
;
A
#
# COMPACT_ATOMS: atom_id res chain seq x y z
N MET A 1 0.62 -9.58 17.77
CA MET A 1 0.41 -8.13 17.78
C MET A 1 0.40 -7.60 16.34
N LYS A 2 -0.57 -6.74 16.01
CA LYS A 2 -0.65 -6.19 14.65
C LYS A 2 0.49 -5.21 14.41
N ASN A 3 1.21 -5.41 13.30
CA ASN A 3 2.26 -4.47 12.90
C ASN A 3 2.33 -4.28 11.37
N LYS A 4 1.32 -4.78 10.64
CA LYS A 4 1.30 -4.68 9.18
C LYS A 4 0.55 -3.46 8.70
N ILE A 5 1.18 -2.70 7.81
CA ILE A 5 0.62 -1.50 7.22
C ILE A 5 0.70 -1.62 5.71
N SER A 6 -0.35 -1.21 5.01
CA SER A 6 -0.42 -1.26 3.57
C SER A 6 -0.49 0.15 2.99
N MET A 7 0.20 0.36 1.88
CA MET A 7 0.16 1.63 1.15
C MET A 7 0.03 1.35 -0.35
N ASP A 8 -0.81 2.14 -1.02
CA ASP A 8 -0.82 2.18 -2.47
C ASP A 8 0.47 2.84 -2.97
N TYR A 9 0.83 2.61 -4.23
CA TYR A 9 2.01 3.25 -4.82
C TYR A 9 1.65 4.53 -5.56
N ASP A 10 0.81 4.44 -6.60
CA ASP A 10 0.50 5.59 -7.46
C ASP A 10 -0.23 6.67 -6.68
N SER A 11 0.26 7.90 -6.76
CA SER A 11 -0.28 9.07 -6.05
C SER A 11 -0.29 8.91 -4.52
N THR A 12 0.38 7.91 -3.99
CA THR A 12 0.51 7.67 -2.55
C THR A 12 1.98 7.51 -2.21
N LEU A 13 2.55 6.32 -2.27
CA LEU A 13 3.96 6.13 -1.92
C LEU A 13 4.91 6.77 -2.94
N SER A 14 4.43 7.09 -4.14
CA SER A 14 5.23 7.85 -5.10
C SER A 14 5.48 9.29 -4.63
N ARG A 15 4.75 9.78 -3.62
CA ARG A 15 4.94 11.10 -3.05
C ARG A 15 6.09 11.10 -2.04
N LYS A 16 6.87 12.17 -2.04
CA LYS A 16 8.02 12.30 -1.13
C LYS A 16 7.62 12.30 0.35
N ASP A 17 6.52 12.96 0.69
CA ASP A 17 6.05 13.00 2.08
C ASP A 17 5.64 11.61 2.58
N VAL A 18 5.01 10.83 1.73
CA VAL A 18 4.61 9.46 2.08
C VAL A 18 5.84 8.55 2.18
N GLN A 19 6.81 8.72 1.29
CA GLN A 19 8.07 7.97 1.35
C GLN A 19 8.79 8.19 2.68
N LYS A 20 8.83 9.44 3.13
CA LYS A 20 9.44 9.78 4.42
C LYS A 20 8.73 9.05 5.56
N TYR A 21 7.40 9.07 5.56
CA TYR A 21 6.60 8.40 6.57
C TYR A 21 6.80 6.89 6.53
N ALA A 22 6.77 6.30 5.34
CA ALA A 22 6.97 4.85 5.18
C ALA A 22 8.32 4.42 5.73
N LYS A 23 9.37 5.18 5.45
CA LYS A 23 10.70 4.86 5.98
C LYS A 23 10.73 4.93 7.50
N GLU A 24 10.08 5.93 8.09
CA GLU A 24 9.98 6.04 9.55
C GLU A 24 9.28 4.82 10.15
N LEU A 25 8.19 4.36 9.50
CA LEU A 25 7.47 3.18 9.96
C LEU A 25 8.34 1.93 9.90
N VAL A 26 9.06 1.73 8.79
CA VAL A 26 9.98 0.60 8.64
C VAL A 26 11.05 0.65 9.73
N ASP A 27 11.64 1.83 9.96
CA ASP A 27 12.69 2.00 10.96
C ASP A 27 12.17 1.74 12.38
N ASN A 28 10.87 1.93 12.60
CA ASN A 28 10.23 1.69 13.90
C ASN A 28 9.68 0.27 14.05
N GLY A 29 9.98 -0.62 13.12
CA GLY A 29 9.64 -2.03 13.24
C GLY A 29 8.30 -2.45 12.66
N TYR A 30 7.60 -1.55 11.97
CA TYR A 30 6.36 -1.94 11.29
C TYR A 30 6.67 -2.68 10.00
N GLU A 31 5.79 -3.63 9.68
CA GLU A 31 5.88 -4.38 8.42
C GLU A 31 5.06 -3.64 7.37
N VAL A 32 5.74 -2.84 6.54
CA VAL A 32 5.08 -2.01 5.53
C VAL A 32 5.04 -2.76 4.19
N TRP A 33 3.86 -2.80 3.60
CA TRP A 33 3.60 -3.43 2.31
C TRP A 33 3.22 -2.38 1.28
N ILE A 34 3.57 -2.63 0.03
CA ILE A 34 2.99 -1.91 -1.11
C ILE A 34 1.92 -2.84 -1.68
N VAL A 35 0.67 -2.37 -1.70
CA VAL A 35 -0.43 -3.10 -2.34
C VAL A 35 -0.98 -2.20 -3.43
N THR A 36 -0.71 -2.57 -4.68
CA THR A 36 -1.02 -1.75 -5.85
C THR A 36 -1.92 -2.51 -6.82
N SER A 37 -2.81 -1.79 -7.49
CA SER A 37 -3.66 -2.38 -8.53
C SER A 37 -2.90 -2.64 -9.83
N ARG A 38 -1.65 -2.18 -9.94
CA ARG A 38 -0.83 -2.43 -11.12
C ARG A 38 -0.70 -3.92 -11.42
N CYS A 39 -0.39 -4.23 -12.67
CA CYS A 39 -0.03 -5.59 -13.06
C CYS A 39 1.44 -5.86 -12.73
N SER A 40 1.73 -7.07 -12.25
CA SER A 40 3.11 -7.49 -12.11
C SER A 40 3.74 -7.66 -13.49
N ASP A 41 5.07 -7.64 -13.54
CA ASP A 41 5.78 -7.85 -14.81
C ASP A 41 5.46 -9.23 -15.38
N GLU A 42 5.40 -10.25 -14.54
CA GLU A 42 5.09 -11.63 -14.95
C GLU A 42 3.67 -11.72 -15.52
N TYR A 43 2.70 -11.06 -14.89
CA TYR A 43 1.31 -11.07 -15.39
C TYR A 43 1.24 -10.38 -16.76
N ALA A 44 1.89 -9.23 -16.91
CA ALA A 44 1.90 -8.49 -18.16
C ALA A 44 2.52 -9.31 -19.29
N LEU A 45 3.64 -9.97 -19.02
CA LEU A 45 4.31 -10.84 -19.98
C LEU A 45 3.42 -12.02 -20.38
N SER A 46 2.69 -12.61 -19.41
CA SER A 46 1.78 -13.73 -19.72
C SER A 46 0.63 -13.32 -20.63
N LYS A 47 0.28 -12.03 -20.66
CA LYS A 47 -0.73 -11.48 -21.54
C LYS A 47 -0.16 -10.95 -22.86
N GLY A 48 1.16 -11.04 -23.05
CA GLY A 48 1.81 -10.53 -24.26
C GLY A 48 1.91 -9.01 -24.30
N TRP A 49 1.81 -8.34 -23.17
CA TRP A 49 1.86 -6.88 -23.07
C TRP A 49 3.29 -6.39 -22.93
N HIS A 50 4.04 -6.47 -24.03
CA HIS A 50 5.46 -6.11 -24.01
C HIS A 50 5.71 -4.61 -23.76
N TRP A 51 4.71 -3.77 -24.05
CA TRP A 51 4.83 -2.32 -23.86
C TRP A 51 4.82 -1.90 -22.40
N VAL A 52 4.54 -2.83 -21.45
CA VAL A 52 4.57 -2.50 -20.03
C VAL A 52 5.91 -2.84 -19.38
N GLU A 53 6.89 -3.30 -20.15
CA GLU A 53 8.22 -3.55 -19.61
C GLU A 53 8.75 -2.31 -18.91
N ASN A 54 9.33 -2.52 -17.72
CA ASN A 54 9.91 -1.47 -16.89
C ASN A 54 8.91 -0.48 -16.28
N GLN A 55 7.60 -0.69 -16.43
CA GLN A 55 6.62 0.18 -15.78
C GLN A 55 6.77 0.20 -14.26
N ASN A 56 7.22 -0.90 -13.68
CA ASN A 56 7.35 -1.05 -12.24
C ASN A 56 8.74 -0.69 -11.71
N GLN A 57 9.65 -0.25 -12.59
CA GLN A 57 11.02 0.05 -12.19
C GLN A 57 11.07 1.11 -11.08
N LYS A 58 10.34 2.20 -11.24
CA LYS A 58 10.33 3.28 -10.26
C LYS A 58 9.73 2.82 -8.93
N LEU A 59 8.70 1.99 -8.99
CA LEU A 59 8.09 1.41 -7.80
C LEU A 59 9.12 0.60 -7.01
N TYR A 60 9.90 -0.23 -7.68
CA TYR A 60 10.95 -1.02 -7.02
C TYR A 60 12.03 -0.13 -6.43
N GLU A 61 12.42 0.95 -7.13
CA GLU A 61 13.41 1.90 -6.63
C GLU A 61 12.93 2.57 -5.34
N VAL A 62 11.66 2.98 -5.30
CA VAL A 62 11.08 3.61 -4.11
C VAL A 62 10.99 2.59 -2.97
N ALA A 63 10.56 1.37 -3.26
CA ALA A 63 10.49 0.32 -2.25
C ALA A 63 11.85 0.10 -1.59
N GLU A 64 12.91 0.00 -2.38
CA GLU A 64 14.26 -0.16 -1.88
C GLU A 64 14.68 1.04 -1.03
N LEU A 65 14.37 2.25 -1.50
CA LEU A 65 14.71 3.49 -0.79
C LEU A 65 14.12 3.53 0.61
N VAL A 66 12.88 3.10 0.78
CA VAL A 66 12.18 3.15 2.08
C VAL A 66 12.35 1.88 2.91
N GLY A 67 12.94 0.83 2.35
CA GLY A 67 13.23 -0.40 3.09
C GLY A 67 12.13 -1.46 3.00
N ILE A 68 11.34 -1.45 1.94
CA ILE A 68 10.30 -2.47 1.70
C ILE A 68 10.86 -3.54 0.78
N PRO A 69 10.99 -4.80 1.22
CA PRO A 69 11.50 -5.86 0.38
C PRO A 69 10.48 -6.28 -0.69
N ARG A 70 10.96 -6.90 -1.76
CA ARG A 70 10.10 -7.30 -2.87
C ARG A 70 8.99 -8.24 -2.48
N GLU A 71 9.20 -9.11 -1.51
CA GLU A 71 8.17 -10.04 -1.03
C GLU A 71 7.01 -9.35 -0.33
N ARG A 72 7.13 -8.05 -0.05
CA ARG A 72 6.06 -7.23 0.53
C ARG A 72 5.46 -6.26 -0.48
N ILE A 73 5.59 -6.57 -1.76
CA ILE A 73 4.95 -5.81 -2.84
C ILE A 73 3.92 -6.74 -3.48
N GLU A 74 2.64 -6.37 -3.36
CA GLU A 74 1.54 -7.14 -3.95
C GLU A 74 0.96 -6.38 -5.12
N PHE A 75 1.00 -7.00 -6.31
CA PHE A 75 0.36 -6.49 -7.51
C PHE A 75 -0.98 -7.21 -7.64
N THR A 76 -2.10 -6.48 -7.50
CA THR A 76 -3.41 -7.13 -7.55
C THR A 76 -3.91 -7.37 -8.97
N ASN A 77 -3.18 -6.89 -9.99
CA ASN A 77 -3.54 -7.07 -11.40
C ASN A 77 -4.97 -6.58 -11.68
N HIS A 78 -5.29 -5.38 -11.16
CA HIS A 78 -6.59 -4.71 -11.27
C HIS A 78 -7.72 -5.37 -10.49
N VAL A 79 -7.43 -6.35 -9.64
CA VAL A 79 -8.41 -6.88 -8.69
C VAL A 79 -8.49 -5.93 -7.50
N ASP A 80 -9.66 -5.80 -6.89
CA ASP A 80 -9.84 -4.93 -5.73
C ASP A 80 -8.87 -5.29 -4.61
N LYS A 81 -8.21 -4.30 -4.04
CA LYS A 81 -7.17 -4.52 -3.02
C LYS A 81 -7.69 -5.23 -1.78
N ILE A 82 -8.98 -5.04 -1.45
CA ILE A 82 -9.57 -5.71 -0.28
C ILE A 82 -9.48 -7.23 -0.42
N GLU A 83 -9.49 -7.77 -1.64
CA GLU A 83 -9.38 -9.22 -1.83
C GLU A 83 -8.03 -9.75 -1.34
N PHE A 84 -6.98 -8.93 -1.38
CA PHE A 84 -5.70 -9.28 -0.78
C PHE A 84 -5.65 -8.94 0.71
N LEU A 85 -6.17 -7.77 1.09
CA LEU A 85 -6.01 -7.23 2.45
C LEU A 85 -6.83 -7.95 3.51
N LYS A 86 -7.98 -8.52 3.12
CA LYS A 86 -8.92 -9.09 4.11
C LYS A 86 -8.31 -10.26 4.86
N ASP A 87 -8.68 -10.37 6.13
CA ASP A 87 -8.29 -11.47 7.01
C ASP A 87 -6.78 -11.60 7.26
N LYS A 88 -6.01 -10.56 6.96
CA LYS A 88 -4.55 -10.56 7.15
C LYS A 88 -4.09 -9.64 8.28
N GLU A 89 -5.04 -8.99 8.96
CA GLU A 89 -4.76 -8.15 10.12
C GLU A 89 -3.87 -6.94 9.83
N PHE A 90 -4.03 -6.34 8.65
CA PHE A 90 -3.42 -5.04 8.38
C PHE A 90 -4.05 -3.99 9.30
N ILE A 91 -3.22 -3.10 9.85
CA ILE A 91 -3.69 -2.04 10.73
C ILE A 91 -4.48 -1.00 9.91
N PHE A 92 -3.87 -0.52 8.82
CA PHE A 92 -4.55 0.41 7.90
C PHE A 92 -3.98 0.27 6.49
N HIS A 93 -4.74 0.79 5.53
CA HIS A 93 -4.32 0.93 4.14
C HIS A 93 -4.42 2.41 3.76
N LEU A 94 -3.33 2.97 3.26
CA LEU A 94 -3.25 4.36 2.83
C LEU A 94 -3.33 4.41 1.30
N ASP A 95 -4.30 5.16 0.78
CA ASP A 95 -4.59 5.17 -0.66
C ASP A 95 -5.22 6.50 -1.07
N ASP A 96 -5.14 6.83 -2.34
CA ASP A 96 -5.84 7.98 -2.93
C ASP A 96 -7.11 7.56 -3.66
N ASP A 97 -7.28 6.28 -3.91
CA ASP A 97 -8.43 5.74 -4.64
C ASP A 97 -9.62 5.54 -3.72
N VAL A 98 -10.60 6.44 -3.84
CA VAL A 98 -11.79 6.44 -2.98
C VAL A 98 -12.58 5.13 -3.11
N ASP A 99 -12.67 4.57 -4.31
CA ASP A 99 -13.39 3.32 -4.52
C ASP A 99 -12.76 2.15 -3.77
N GLU A 100 -11.43 2.09 -3.75
CA GLU A 100 -10.71 1.06 -2.99
C GLU A 100 -10.95 1.24 -1.49
N LEU A 101 -10.91 2.48 -1.00
CA LEU A 101 -11.14 2.77 0.42
C LEU A 101 -12.58 2.42 0.84
N ILE A 102 -13.56 2.71 -0.02
CA ILE A 102 -14.95 2.34 0.24
C ILE A 102 -15.11 0.83 0.30
N ALA A 103 -14.47 0.10 -0.61
CA ALA A 103 -14.53 -1.36 -0.62
C ALA A 103 -13.99 -1.94 0.68
N ILE A 104 -12.90 -1.39 1.20
CA ILE A 104 -12.33 -1.82 2.49
C ILE A 104 -13.33 -1.57 3.62
N MET A 105 -13.91 -0.38 3.65
CA MET A 105 -14.88 -0.02 4.68
C MET A 105 -16.11 -0.92 4.64
N GLU A 106 -16.65 -1.16 3.45
CA GLU A 106 -17.85 -1.96 3.28
C GLU A 106 -17.65 -3.44 3.57
N SER A 107 -16.39 -3.90 3.47
CA SER A 107 -16.07 -5.32 3.74
C SER A 107 -16.24 -5.69 5.21
N GLY A 108 -16.16 -4.72 6.10
CA GLY A 108 -16.19 -4.98 7.55
C GLY A 108 -14.88 -5.52 8.09
N ASP A 109 -13.82 -5.59 7.28
CA ASP A 109 -12.51 -6.05 7.74
C ASP A 109 -11.94 -5.10 8.80
N SER A 110 -11.04 -5.62 9.64
CA SER A 110 -10.40 -4.82 10.69
C SER A 110 -9.41 -3.79 10.15
N CYS A 111 -9.02 -3.90 8.87
CA CYS A 111 -8.11 -2.94 8.24
C CYS A 111 -8.80 -1.58 8.13
N LYS A 112 -8.19 -0.54 8.71
CA LYS A 112 -8.72 0.82 8.60
C LYS A 112 -8.29 1.42 7.26
N GLN A 113 -9.07 2.37 6.76
CA GLN A 113 -8.76 3.05 5.51
C GLN A 113 -8.40 4.51 5.77
N VAL A 114 -7.36 5.00 5.10
CA VAL A 114 -6.95 6.40 5.21
C VAL A 114 -6.76 6.97 3.81
N ASN A 115 -7.39 8.12 3.55
CA ASN A 115 -7.27 8.82 2.27
C ASN A 115 -6.07 9.77 2.34
N VAL A 116 -5.06 9.50 1.50
CA VAL A 116 -3.82 10.29 1.48
C VAL A 116 -4.03 11.72 0.98
N ASP A 117 -5.15 11.97 0.28
CA ASP A 117 -5.46 13.32 -0.21
C ASP A 117 -6.11 14.19 0.86
N HIS A 118 -6.47 13.61 2.01
CA HIS A 118 -6.95 14.39 3.12
C HIS A 118 -5.77 15.11 3.79
N PHE A 119 -5.93 16.39 4.13
CA PHE A 119 -4.82 17.17 4.67
C PHE A 119 -4.31 16.65 6.03
N GLU A 120 -5.16 15.92 6.76
CA GLU A 120 -4.78 15.32 8.05
C GLU A 120 -4.47 13.82 7.94
N TRP A 121 -4.06 13.36 6.77
CA TRP A 121 -3.81 11.92 6.57
C TRP A 121 -2.75 11.36 7.53
N LEU A 122 -1.70 12.13 7.78
CA LEU A 122 -0.63 11.68 8.66
C LEU A 122 -1.10 11.55 10.10
N GLU A 123 -1.83 12.54 10.59
CA GLU A 123 -2.41 12.52 11.93
C GLU A 123 -3.41 11.37 12.08
N SER A 124 -4.17 11.08 11.03
CA SER A 124 -5.11 9.96 11.02
C SER A 124 -4.37 8.63 11.16
N CYS A 125 -3.29 8.44 10.41
CA CYS A 125 -2.47 7.23 10.51
C CYS A 125 -1.89 7.08 11.92
N GLU A 126 -1.32 8.14 12.47
CA GLU A 126 -0.71 8.10 13.79
C GLU A 126 -1.73 7.82 14.89
N LYS A 127 -2.93 8.37 14.75
CA LYS A 127 -4.02 8.10 15.69
C LYS A 127 -4.43 6.62 15.68
N ILE A 128 -4.51 6.04 14.47
CA ILE A 128 -4.85 4.62 14.33
C ILE A 128 -3.77 3.76 15.01
N LEU A 129 -2.51 4.05 14.76
CA LEU A 129 -1.40 3.30 15.36
C LEU A 129 -1.41 3.41 16.88
N LYS A 130 -1.69 4.60 17.41
CA LYS A 130 -1.76 4.83 18.85
C LYS A 130 -2.86 3.99 19.50
N ASN A 131 -3.97 3.81 18.80
CA ASN A 131 -5.11 3.05 19.31
C ASN A 131 -4.96 1.54 19.15
N CYS A 132 -3.92 1.07 18.46
CA CYS A 132 -3.65 -0.35 18.26
C CYS A 132 -2.80 -0.99 19.38
N LYS A 133 -2.36 -0.22 20.31
CA LYS A 133 -1.51 -0.71 21.41
C LYS A 133 -2.31 -1.30 22.55
#